data_5ca382896093ecf4feec35af72a7fdcb
#
_entry.id   5ca382896093ecf4feec35af72a7fdcb
#
_cell.length_a   1.000
_cell.length_b   1.000
_cell.length_c   1.000
_cell.angle_alpha   90.00
_cell.angle_beta   90.00
_cell.angle_gamma   90.00
#
_symmetry.space_group_name_H-M   'P 1'
#
loop_
_entity.id
_entity.type
_entity.pdbx_description
1 polymer ?
#
loop_
_entity_poly.entity_id
_entity_poly.type
_entity_poly.pdbx_seq_one_letter_code
_entity_poly.pdbx_strand_id
1 'polypeptide(L)'
;MDLNIQIPDNTASIFEYLQKGLFISSNSTSEEVRDMYNEIDENYEPLYQYFSQINYTLERGNEYFFFSRIEPKATLEQKIMRAYYWIDVLDFFKTYDETFGPGFRFQPEQILVETNINMLLQNKLDGMRKHFSDKDIRKEVLENMIRQLTKDSFLEQENEKTNTYKVMSCLLYTSP
;
A
#
# COMPACT_ATOMS: atom_id res chain seq x y z
N MET A 1 26.69 -13.33 -25.97
CA MET A 1 27.02 -13.30 -24.54
C MET A 1 25.89 -14.01 -23.83
N ASP A 2 26.10 -15.28 -23.51
CA ASP A 2 25.14 -16.01 -22.65
C ASP A 2 25.28 -15.43 -21.24
N LEU A 3 24.39 -14.52 -20.88
CA LEU A 3 24.23 -14.10 -19.50
C LEU A 3 23.63 -15.29 -18.74
N ASN A 4 24.48 -16.08 -18.15
CA ASN A 4 24.03 -17.09 -17.18
C ASN A 4 23.58 -16.32 -15.91
N ILE A 5 22.40 -15.71 -15.99
CA ILE A 5 21.79 -15.00 -14.85
C ILE A 5 21.32 -16.08 -13.89
N GLN A 6 22.02 -16.25 -12.80
CA GLN A 6 21.56 -17.13 -11.72
C GLN A 6 20.46 -16.37 -10.94
N ILE A 7 19.21 -16.75 -11.18
CA ILE A 7 18.06 -16.20 -10.48
C ILE A 7 17.66 -17.10 -9.31
N PRO A 8 17.09 -16.54 -8.23
CA PRO A 8 16.58 -17.30 -7.10
C PRO A 8 15.44 -18.26 -7.49
N ASP A 9 15.30 -19.35 -6.74
CA ASP A 9 14.25 -20.35 -6.98
C ASP A 9 12.83 -19.76 -6.82
N ASN A 10 12.67 -18.77 -5.96
CA ASN A 10 11.40 -18.11 -5.65
C ASN A 10 10.99 -16.99 -6.64
N THR A 11 11.75 -16.78 -7.72
CA THR A 11 11.53 -15.74 -8.71
C THR A 11 10.10 -15.77 -9.30
N ALA A 12 9.53 -16.95 -9.50
CA ALA A 12 8.17 -17.09 -10.02
C ALA A 12 7.12 -16.52 -9.05
N SER A 13 7.22 -16.83 -7.76
CA SER A 13 6.31 -16.32 -6.73
C SER A 13 6.42 -14.79 -6.58
N ILE A 14 7.65 -14.26 -6.60
CA ILE A 14 7.91 -12.81 -6.61
C ILE A 14 7.23 -12.17 -7.82
N PHE A 15 7.39 -12.73 -9.01
CA PHE A 15 6.74 -12.21 -10.22
C PHE A 15 5.21 -12.23 -10.10
N GLU A 16 4.64 -13.37 -9.69
CA GLU A 16 3.18 -13.52 -9.54
C GLU A 16 2.60 -12.54 -8.52
N TYR A 17 3.34 -12.18 -7.50
CA TYR A 17 2.94 -11.20 -6.50
C TYR A 17 2.97 -9.77 -7.06
N LEU A 18 4.12 -9.35 -7.60
CA LEU A 18 4.35 -7.99 -8.08
C LEU A 18 3.54 -7.64 -9.36
N GLN A 19 3.30 -8.62 -10.26
CA GLN A 19 2.52 -8.39 -11.48
C GLN A 19 1.06 -8.01 -11.23
N LYS A 20 0.52 -8.34 -10.04
CA LYS A 20 -0.82 -7.95 -9.60
C LYS A 20 -0.89 -6.47 -9.20
N GLY A 21 0.24 -5.75 -9.22
CA GLY A 21 0.36 -4.38 -8.76
C GLY A 21 0.46 -4.24 -7.25
N LEU A 22 0.83 -5.32 -6.56
CA LEU A 22 1.05 -5.34 -5.11
C LEU A 22 2.49 -4.93 -4.78
N PHE A 23 2.71 -4.53 -3.53
CA PHE A 23 4.03 -4.17 -3.02
C PHE A 23 4.57 -5.29 -2.12
N ILE A 24 5.85 -5.62 -2.24
CA ILE A 24 6.56 -6.49 -1.31
C ILE A 24 7.27 -5.60 -0.29
N SER A 25 6.77 -5.56 0.94
CA SER A 25 7.28 -4.69 2.01
C SER A 25 8.02 -5.48 3.09
N SER A 26 9.14 -4.94 3.60
CA SER A 26 9.94 -5.56 4.66
C SER A 26 9.16 -5.77 5.95
N ASN A 27 8.22 -4.88 6.24
CA ASN A 27 7.42 -4.88 7.46
C ASN A 27 6.08 -5.60 7.34
N SER A 28 5.85 -6.40 6.27
CA SER A 28 4.63 -7.20 6.11
C SER A 28 4.37 -8.11 7.31
N THR A 29 3.10 -8.35 7.62
CA THR A 29 2.66 -9.32 8.64
C THR A 29 2.83 -10.76 8.14
N SER A 30 2.83 -10.98 6.79
CA SER A 30 3.09 -12.27 6.16
C SER A 30 4.58 -12.60 6.14
N GLU A 31 4.94 -13.77 6.68
CA GLU A 31 6.30 -14.29 6.62
C GLU A 31 6.74 -14.51 5.17
N GLU A 32 5.87 -15.08 4.33
CA GLU A 32 6.14 -15.30 2.91
C GLU A 32 6.52 -14.02 2.16
N VAL A 33 5.81 -12.91 2.44
CA VAL A 33 6.11 -11.60 1.82
C VAL A 33 7.45 -11.05 2.31
N ARG A 34 7.77 -11.22 3.61
CA ARG A 34 9.08 -10.81 4.14
C ARG A 34 10.23 -11.64 3.56
N ASP A 35 10.02 -12.94 3.33
CA ASP A 35 11.01 -13.80 2.70
C ASP A 35 11.25 -13.37 1.25
N MET A 36 10.19 -13.07 0.49
CA MET A 36 10.33 -12.49 -0.86
C MET A 36 11.09 -11.16 -0.82
N TYR A 37 10.84 -10.29 0.19
CA TYR A 37 11.56 -9.03 0.34
C TYR A 37 13.06 -9.27 0.51
N ASN A 38 13.44 -10.15 1.43
CA ASN A 38 14.86 -10.47 1.71
C ASN A 38 15.53 -11.04 0.46
N GLU A 39 14.84 -11.93 -0.25
CA GLU A 39 15.38 -12.56 -1.47
C GLU A 39 15.59 -11.55 -2.59
N ILE A 40 14.67 -10.58 -2.76
CA ILE A 40 14.86 -9.48 -3.72
C ILE A 40 16.01 -8.58 -3.28
N ASP A 41 16.12 -8.24 -2.00
CA ASP A 41 17.16 -7.35 -1.49
C ASP A 41 18.56 -7.93 -1.70
N GLU A 42 18.73 -9.25 -1.47
CA GLU A 42 19.98 -9.97 -1.66
C GLU A 42 20.33 -10.19 -3.15
N ASN A 43 19.32 -10.28 -4.02
CA ASN A 43 19.48 -10.63 -5.43
C ASN A 43 18.90 -9.57 -6.38
N TYR A 44 18.94 -8.31 -5.98
CA TYR A 44 18.27 -7.23 -6.72
C TYR A 44 18.71 -7.13 -8.18
N GLU A 45 20.01 -7.08 -8.41
CA GLU A 45 20.54 -6.87 -9.77
C GLU A 45 20.21 -8.02 -10.74
N PRO A 46 20.39 -9.31 -10.40
CA PRO A 46 19.94 -10.42 -11.23
C PRO A 46 18.46 -10.40 -11.53
N LEU A 47 17.61 -10.11 -10.52
CA LEU A 47 16.16 -10.05 -10.68
C LEU A 47 15.74 -8.85 -11.53
N TYR A 48 16.36 -7.67 -11.34
CA TYR A 48 16.12 -6.50 -12.16
C TYR A 48 16.41 -6.78 -13.64
N GLN A 49 17.57 -7.39 -13.95
CA GLN A 49 17.94 -7.75 -15.31
C GLN A 49 16.98 -8.77 -15.91
N TYR A 50 16.59 -9.78 -15.14
CA TYR A 50 15.67 -10.81 -15.60
C TYR A 50 14.29 -10.23 -15.93
N PHE A 51 13.69 -9.45 -15.02
CA PHE A 51 12.36 -8.86 -15.23
C PHE A 51 12.35 -7.81 -16.34
N SER A 52 13.45 -7.08 -16.53
CA SER A 52 13.60 -6.12 -17.63
C SER A 52 13.47 -6.78 -19.00
N GLN A 53 13.92 -8.04 -19.16
CA GLN A 53 13.80 -8.78 -20.42
C GLN A 53 12.34 -9.10 -20.80
N ILE A 54 11.43 -9.11 -19.82
CA ILE A 54 10.00 -9.33 -20.01
C ILE A 54 9.17 -8.06 -19.85
N ASN A 55 9.81 -6.89 -20.01
CA ASN A 55 9.20 -5.56 -19.96
C ASN A 55 8.60 -5.16 -18.59
N TYR A 56 9.15 -5.68 -17.50
CA TYR A 56 8.87 -5.21 -16.14
C TYR A 56 10.12 -4.55 -15.57
N THR A 57 9.95 -3.38 -14.97
CA THR A 57 11.03 -2.74 -14.22
C THR A 57 10.82 -2.98 -12.74
N LEU A 58 11.77 -3.67 -12.11
CA LEU A 58 11.77 -3.86 -10.66
C LEU A 58 12.26 -2.57 -10.01
N GLU A 59 11.40 -1.91 -9.26
CA GLU A 59 11.68 -0.67 -8.55
C GLU A 59 11.91 -0.93 -7.07
N ARG A 60 12.82 -0.15 -6.49
CA ARG A 60 13.15 -0.19 -5.07
C ARG A 60 12.70 1.12 -4.41
N GLY A 61 11.81 1.02 -3.41
CA GLY A 61 11.49 2.10 -2.50
C GLY A 61 12.21 1.96 -1.15
N ASN A 62 11.81 2.77 -0.17
CA ASN A 62 12.31 2.63 1.20
C ASN A 62 11.61 1.47 1.90
N GLU A 63 12.29 0.34 2.02
CA GLU A 63 11.80 -0.91 2.60
C GLU A 63 10.64 -1.58 1.84
N TYR A 64 10.53 -1.38 0.51
CA TYR A 64 9.58 -2.10 -0.33
C TYR A 64 10.06 -2.20 -1.79
N PHE A 65 9.50 -3.18 -2.53
CA PHE A 65 9.71 -3.39 -3.96
C PHE A 65 8.36 -3.42 -4.68
N PHE A 66 8.37 -2.99 -5.96
CA PHE A 66 7.20 -3.02 -6.83
C PHE A 66 7.62 -3.08 -8.30
N PHE A 67 6.68 -3.40 -9.19
CA PHE A 67 6.89 -3.29 -10.63
C PHE A 67 6.35 -1.97 -11.18
N SER A 68 7.17 -1.30 -11.98
CA SER A 68 6.71 -0.25 -12.88
C SER A 68 6.71 -0.73 -14.34
N ARG A 69 5.84 -0.10 -15.14
CA ARG A 69 5.75 -0.32 -16.60
C ARG A 69 5.48 1.00 -17.28
N ILE A 70 5.90 1.09 -18.57
CA ILE A 70 5.50 2.22 -19.41
C ILE A 70 4.00 2.09 -19.65
N GLU A 71 3.23 3.09 -19.22
CA GLU A 71 1.78 3.08 -19.29
C GLU A 71 1.23 4.07 -20.32
N PRO A 72 0.07 3.78 -20.94
CA PRO A 72 -0.64 4.72 -21.78
C PRO A 72 -1.01 6.00 -21.02
N LYS A 73 -1.07 7.14 -21.72
CA LYS A 73 -1.41 8.45 -21.14
C LYS A 73 -2.73 8.46 -20.36
N ALA A 74 -3.75 7.76 -20.85
CA ALA A 74 -5.04 7.67 -20.17
C ALA A 74 -4.95 7.00 -18.79
N THR A 75 -4.09 5.99 -18.66
CA THR A 75 -3.82 5.33 -17.36
C THR A 75 -3.08 6.26 -16.41
N LEU A 76 -2.18 7.10 -16.92
CA LEU A 76 -1.47 8.10 -16.12
C LEU A 76 -2.42 9.14 -15.53
N GLU A 77 -3.39 9.65 -16.31
CA GLU A 77 -4.41 10.58 -15.82
C GLU A 77 -5.24 9.99 -14.67
N GLN A 78 -5.65 8.72 -14.80
CA GLN A 78 -6.35 8.01 -13.72
C GLN A 78 -5.50 7.85 -12.46
N LYS A 79 -4.20 7.58 -12.62
CA LYS A 79 -3.26 7.51 -11.49
C LYS A 79 -3.08 8.85 -10.78
N ILE A 80 -3.00 9.96 -11.53
CA ILE A 80 -2.93 11.31 -10.96
C ILE A 80 -4.19 11.62 -10.14
N MET A 81 -5.39 11.35 -10.68
CA MET A 81 -6.65 11.53 -9.94
C MET A 81 -6.69 10.68 -8.66
N ARG A 82 -6.17 9.46 -8.73
CA ARG A 82 -6.05 8.57 -7.58
C ARG A 82 -5.06 9.09 -6.53
N ALA A 83 -3.96 9.72 -6.96
CA ALA A 83 -2.98 10.33 -6.05
C ALA A 83 -3.60 11.49 -5.25
N TYR A 84 -4.40 12.36 -5.87
CA TYR A 84 -5.11 13.43 -5.14
C TYR A 84 -6.02 12.87 -4.04
N TYR A 85 -6.75 11.82 -4.35
CA TYR A 85 -7.58 11.13 -3.39
C TYR A 85 -6.77 10.54 -2.21
N TRP A 86 -5.58 9.98 -2.48
CA TRP A 86 -4.70 9.47 -1.43
C TRP A 86 -4.17 10.56 -0.51
N ILE A 87 -3.97 11.79 -1.01
CA ILE A 87 -3.58 12.93 -0.18
C ILE A 87 -4.66 13.20 0.88
N ASP A 88 -5.93 13.22 0.51
CA ASP A 88 -7.04 13.44 1.45
C ASP A 88 -7.13 12.32 2.49
N VAL A 89 -6.91 11.07 2.08
CA VAL A 89 -6.88 9.91 2.99
C VAL A 89 -5.73 10.02 3.99
N LEU A 90 -4.52 10.34 3.52
CA LEU A 90 -3.36 10.52 4.39
C LEU A 90 -3.56 11.70 5.36
N ASP A 91 -4.11 12.80 4.90
CA ASP A 91 -4.42 13.98 5.71
C ASP A 91 -5.46 13.64 6.80
N PHE A 92 -6.45 12.80 6.51
CA PHE A 92 -7.38 12.29 7.51
C PHE A 92 -6.66 11.50 8.60
N PHE A 93 -5.86 10.49 8.23
CA PHE A 93 -5.16 9.67 9.22
C PHE A 93 -4.11 10.45 10.01
N LYS A 94 -3.40 11.39 9.38
CA LYS A 94 -2.48 12.32 10.05
C LYS A 94 -3.19 13.28 11.01
N THR A 95 -4.45 13.61 10.75
CA THR A 95 -5.27 14.40 11.67
C THR A 95 -5.72 13.56 12.86
N TYR A 96 -5.93 12.25 12.67
CA TYR A 96 -6.18 11.32 13.77
C TYR A 96 -4.95 11.16 14.65
N ASP A 97 -3.78 10.92 14.05
CA ASP A 97 -2.50 10.81 14.77
C ASP A 97 -1.35 11.28 13.86
N GLU A 98 -0.60 12.29 14.31
CA GLU A 98 0.53 12.86 13.55
C GLU A 98 1.63 11.86 13.23
N THR A 99 1.75 10.78 14.03
CA THR A 99 2.73 9.71 13.83
C THR A 99 2.28 8.65 12.83
N PHE A 100 1.06 8.80 12.23
CA PHE A 100 0.58 7.86 11.23
C PHE A 100 1.57 7.72 10.07
N GLY A 101 2.10 6.52 9.89
CA GLY A 101 3.12 6.19 8.91
C GLY A 101 3.55 4.73 9.00
N PRO A 102 4.58 4.30 8.29
CA PRO A 102 5.05 2.91 8.30
C PRO A 102 5.21 2.33 9.70
N GLY A 103 4.61 1.17 9.92
CA GLY A 103 4.63 0.47 11.21
C GLY A 103 3.57 0.94 12.23
N PHE A 104 2.86 2.04 11.97
CA PHE A 104 1.75 2.50 12.82
C PHE A 104 0.65 1.45 12.91
N ARG A 105 0.05 1.30 14.09
CA ARG A 105 -1.04 0.35 14.37
C ARG A 105 -2.26 1.09 14.89
N PHE A 106 -3.44 0.69 14.42
CA PHE A 106 -4.68 1.30 14.85
C PHE A 106 -5.84 0.31 14.80
N GLN A 107 -6.93 0.67 15.47
CA GLN A 107 -8.22 -0.03 15.41
C GLN A 107 -9.26 0.94 14.86
N PRO A 108 -10.06 0.58 13.84
CA PRO A 108 -11.07 1.46 13.25
C PRO A 108 -12.08 2.02 14.25
N GLU A 109 -12.42 1.23 15.28
CA GLU A 109 -13.34 1.62 16.33
C GLU A 109 -12.83 2.82 17.13
N GLN A 110 -11.52 2.90 17.39
CA GLN A 110 -10.91 4.04 18.10
C GLN A 110 -10.99 5.32 17.26
N ILE A 111 -10.77 5.20 15.95
CA ILE A 111 -10.94 6.34 15.03
C ILE A 111 -12.39 6.84 15.04
N LEU A 112 -13.37 5.92 15.01
CA LEU A 112 -14.80 6.30 15.05
C LEU A 112 -15.16 6.98 16.36
N VAL A 113 -14.64 6.55 17.50
CA VAL A 113 -14.83 7.21 18.79
C VAL A 113 -14.26 8.64 18.73
N GLU A 114 -13.04 8.80 18.21
CA GLU A 114 -12.39 10.10 18.09
C GLU A 114 -13.15 11.05 17.16
N THR A 115 -13.77 10.57 16.08
CA THR A 115 -14.60 11.41 15.19
C THR A 115 -15.83 12.00 15.88
N ASN A 116 -16.28 11.46 17.02
CA ASN A 116 -17.43 12.00 17.76
C ASN A 116 -17.05 13.19 18.63
N ILE A 117 -15.77 13.36 18.97
CA ILE A 117 -15.27 14.43 19.84
C ILE A 117 -14.37 15.42 19.11
N ASN A 118 -13.75 15.02 17.99
CA ASN A 118 -12.89 15.84 17.17
C ASN A 118 -13.63 16.31 15.90
N MET A 119 -14.09 17.56 15.90
CA MET A 119 -14.86 18.14 14.78
C MET A 119 -14.06 18.22 13.48
N LEU A 120 -12.73 18.45 13.55
CA LEU A 120 -11.89 18.51 12.37
C LEU A 120 -11.79 17.12 11.71
N LEU A 121 -11.54 16.08 12.49
CA LEU A 121 -11.49 14.69 12.03
C LEU A 121 -12.84 14.26 11.44
N GLN A 122 -13.93 14.64 12.11
CA GLN A 122 -15.30 14.43 11.65
C GLN A 122 -15.53 15.04 10.26
N ASN A 123 -15.19 16.32 10.08
CA ASN A 123 -15.39 17.05 8.81
C ASN A 123 -14.57 16.41 7.67
N LYS A 124 -13.35 15.95 7.95
CA LYS A 124 -12.52 15.28 6.95
C LYS A 124 -13.13 13.94 6.52
N LEU A 125 -13.62 13.13 7.47
CA LEU A 125 -14.30 11.87 7.16
C LEU A 125 -15.58 12.11 6.36
N ASP A 126 -16.36 13.12 6.73
CA ASP A 126 -17.57 13.51 6.01
C ASP A 126 -17.26 14.00 4.58
N GLY A 127 -16.15 14.67 4.36
CA GLY A 127 -15.68 15.09 3.03
C GLY A 127 -15.35 13.93 2.10
N MET A 128 -14.98 12.76 2.65
CA MET A 128 -14.63 11.57 1.87
C MET A 128 -15.82 10.70 1.48
N ARG A 129 -17.04 10.98 1.96
CA ARG A 129 -18.24 10.17 1.68
C ARG A 129 -18.44 9.88 0.18
N LYS A 130 -18.37 10.91 -0.66
CA LYS A 130 -18.55 10.80 -2.11
C LYS A 130 -17.59 9.83 -2.81
N HIS A 131 -16.50 9.46 -2.16
CA HIS A 131 -15.49 8.55 -2.70
C HIS A 131 -15.67 7.12 -2.19
N PHE A 132 -16.26 6.93 -1.00
CA PHE A 132 -16.28 5.65 -0.31
C PHE A 132 -17.65 5.08 0.01
N SER A 133 -18.70 5.90 0.03
CA SER A 133 -20.05 5.41 0.33
C SER A 133 -21.11 6.35 -0.23
N ASP A 134 -22.15 5.77 -0.82
CA ASP A 134 -23.37 6.51 -1.20
C ASP A 134 -24.30 6.76 0.00
N LYS A 135 -23.98 6.18 1.17
CA LYS A 135 -24.74 6.29 2.40
C LYS A 135 -24.07 7.24 3.39
N ASP A 136 -24.89 7.95 4.14
CA ASP A 136 -24.47 8.93 5.16
C ASP A 136 -24.04 8.24 6.49
N ILE A 137 -23.21 7.18 6.40
CA ILE A 137 -22.76 6.40 7.55
C ILE A 137 -21.23 6.44 7.64
N ARG A 138 -20.71 7.25 8.58
CA ARG A 138 -19.26 7.41 8.82
C ARG A 138 -18.52 6.08 8.99
N LYS A 139 -19.12 5.11 9.67
CA LYS A 139 -18.55 3.79 9.86
C LYS A 139 -18.29 3.12 8.52
N GLU A 140 -19.26 3.14 7.61
CA GLU A 140 -19.13 2.52 6.28
C GLU A 140 -18.06 3.23 5.42
N VAL A 141 -17.97 4.57 5.51
CA VAL A 141 -16.93 5.34 4.85
C VAL A 141 -15.54 4.90 5.31
N LEU A 142 -15.32 4.81 6.63
CA LEU A 142 -14.03 4.40 7.19
C LEU A 142 -13.69 2.94 6.83
N GLU A 143 -14.65 2.02 6.93
CA GLU A 143 -14.44 0.61 6.58
C GLU A 143 -14.10 0.44 5.09
N ASN A 144 -14.76 1.17 4.20
CA ASN A 144 -14.47 1.12 2.76
C ASN A 144 -13.10 1.73 2.44
N MET A 145 -12.72 2.81 3.13
CA MET A 145 -11.39 3.41 3.02
C MET A 145 -10.30 2.42 3.45
N ILE A 146 -10.46 1.79 4.61
CA ILE A 146 -9.52 0.77 5.11
C ILE A 146 -9.43 -0.42 4.15
N ARG A 147 -10.58 -0.90 3.65
CA ARG A 147 -10.63 -1.98 2.67
C ARG A 147 -9.85 -1.64 1.39
N GLN A 148 -9.99 -0.40 0.90
CA GLN A 148 -9.26 0.04 -0.28
C GLN A 148 -7.75 0.13 -0.02
N LEU A 149 -7.33 0.67 1.14
CA LEU A 149 -5.92 0.71 1.56
C LEU A 149 -5.32 -0.69 1.69
N THR A 150 -6.08 -1.64 2.23
CA THR A 150 -5.65 -3.04 2.34
C THR A 150 -5.52 -3.69 0.96
N LYS A 151 -6.47 -3.44 0.06
CA LYS A 151 -6.42 -3.92 -1.33
C LYS A 151 -5.20 -3.38 -2.09
N ASP A 152 -4.82 -2.14 -1.83
CA ASP A 152 -3.67 -1.49 -2.45
C ASP A 152 -2.34 -1.77 -1.70
N SER A 153 -2.33 -2.70 -0.75
CA SER A 153 -1.17 -3.14 0.06
C SER A 153 -0.58 -2.06 0.98
N PHE A 154 -1.31 -0.98 1.27
CA PHE A 154 -0.86 0.07 2.20
C PHE A 154 -1.16 -0.25 3.66
N LEU A 155 -2.13 -1.14 3.90
CA LEU A 155 -2.48 -1.67 5.22
C LEU A 155 -2.52 -3.19 5.18
N GLU A 156 -2.18 -3.80 6.30
CA GLU A 156 -2.45 -5.21 6.56
C GLU A 156 -3.20 -5.37 7.89
N GLN A 157 -4.16 -6.29 7.95
CA GLN A 157 -4.80 -6.66 9.19
C GLN A 157 -3.88 -7.60 9.98
N GLU A 158 -3.26 -7.06 11.03
CA GLU A 158 -2.30 -7.80 11.86
C GLU A 158 -3.00 -8.73 12.85
N ASN A 159 -4.20 -8.36 13.30
CA ASN A 159 -4.96 -9.16 14.26
C ASN A 159 -6.48 -9.04 13.99
N GLU A 160 -7.08 -10.15 13.57
CA GLU A 160 -8.52 -10.21 13.29
C GLU A 160 -9.38 -10.09 14.56
N LYS A 161 -8.94 -10.66 15.70
CA LYS A 161 -9.72 -10.68 16.95
C LYS A 161 -9.85 -9.28 17.54
N THR A 162 -8.81 -8.48 17.44
CA THR A 162 -8.79 -7.10 17.95
C THR A 162 -9.05 -6.07 16.84
N ASN A 163 -9.28 -6.53 15.61
CA ASN A 163 -9.45 -5.69 14.42
C ASN A 163 -8.33 -4.65 14.27
N THR A 164 -7.07 -5.09 14.50
CA THR A 164 -5.90 -4.21 14.46
C THR A 164 -5.26 -4.24 13.07
N TYR A 165 -5.04 -3.06 12.52
CA TYR A 165 -4.37 -2.83 11.24
C TYR A 165 -2.99 -2.24 11.47
N LYS A 166 -2.05 -2.60 10.56
CA LYS A 166 -0.69 -2.08 10.53
C LYS A 166 -0.42 -1.40 9.19
N VAL A 167 0.26 -0.26 9.25
CA VAL A 167 0.66 0.51 8.08
C VAL A 167 1.93 -0.08 7.46
N MET A 168 1.90 -0.33 6.15
CA MET A 168 3.02 -0.90 5.40
C MET A 168 4.02 0.17 4.94
N SER A 169 5.28 -0.24 4.73
CA SER A 169 6.36 0.67 4.30
C SER A 169 6.07 1.32 2.94
N CYS A 170 5.34 0.65 2.05
CA CYS A 170 4.96 1.17 0.75
C CYS A 170 3.98 2.35 0.79
N LEU A 171 3.39 2.70 1.96
CA LEU A 171 2.59 3.91 2.09
C LEU A 171 3.38 5.18 1.69
N LEU A 172 4.71 5.18 1.85
CA LEU A 172 5.58 6.27 1.42
C LEU A 172 5.61 6.48 -0.10
N TYR A 173 5.21 5.48 -0.88
CA TYR A 173 5.06 5.61 -2.34
C TYR A 173 3.99 6.66 -2.73
N THR A 174 3.01 6.90 -1.87
CA THR A 174 1.94 7.88 -2.09
C THR A 174 2.27 9.27 -1.53
N SER A 175 3.37 9.39 -0.78
CA SER A 175 3.83 10.68 -0.25
C SER A 175 4.59 11.44 -1.34
N PRO A 176 4.25 12.72 -1.61
CA PRO A 176 4.98 13.54 -2.59
C PRO A 176 6.39 13.85 -2.14
#